data_d3d708806f3202c74005dd614471a5bc
#
_entry.id   d3d708806f3202c74005dd614471a5bc
#
_cell.length_a   1.000
_cell.length_b   1.000
_cell.length_c   1.000
_cell.angle_alpha   90.00
_cell.angle_beta   90.00
_cell.angle_gamma   90.00
#
_symmetry.space_group_name_H-M   'P 1'
#
loop_
_entity.id
_entity.type
_entity.pdbx_description
1 polymer ?
#
loop_
_entity_poly.entity_id
_entity_poly.type
_entity_poly.pdbx_seq_one_letter_code
_entity_poly.pdbx_strand_id
1 'polypeptide(L)'
;MFNCSIKNIVLTSMLPFTVYIVTAQKILEPKPMSTEWSKPYQPFRIAGNLYYVGTYDLACYLIITTQGNILINTGLAASAALIKKNIKTLGFQFADIKILLTTQAHYDHLGAMAAIKKATGAQLMVDEKDAAVMEDGGRSDYALGGKASTFEPLKPDRLLQDNDTIYLGDMNLVMLHHPGHTKGSL
;
A
#
# COMPACT_ATOMS: atom_id res chain seq x y z
N MET A 1 -36.84 44.97 -53.55
CA MET A 1 -35.62 44.26 -53.14
C MET A 1 -35.43 44.47 -51.65
N PHE A 2 -35.82 43.49 -50.85
CA PHE A 2 -35.62 43.54 -49.37
C PHE A 2 -34.36 42.77 -49.01
N ASN A 3 -33.38 43.46 -48.44
CA ASN A 3 -32.12 42.90 -48.01
C ASN A 3 -32.23 42.48 -46.55
N CYS A 4 -32.32 41.18 -46.30
CA CYS A 4 -32.42 40.61 -44.94
C CYS A 4 -30.98 40.27 -44.47
N SER A 5 -30.46 41.07 -43.54
CA SER A 5 -29.14 40.85 -42.91
C SER A 5 -29.31 39.93 -41.70
N ILE A 6 -28.87 38.69 -41.82
CA ILE A 6 -28.82 37.74 -40.70
C ILE A 6 -27.60 38.06 -39.81
N LYS A 7 -27.84 38.57 -38.60
CA LYS A 7 -26.79 38.75 -37.58
C LYS A 7 -26.54 37.40 -36.90
N ASN A 8 -25.37 36.86 -37.11
CA ASN A 8 -24.91 35.67 -36.38
C ASN A 8 -24.72 35.99 -34.90
N ILE A 9 -25.52 35.41 -34.02
CA ILE A 9 -25.34 35.47 -32.59
C ILE A 9 -24.46 34.29 -32.20
N VAL A 10 -23.19 34.58 -31.82
CA VAL A 10 -22.29 33.59 -31.24
C VAL A 10 -22.60 33.47 -29.75
N LEU A 11 -23.25 32.37 -29.38
CA LEU A 11 -23.59 32.05 -27.99
C LEU A 11 -22.33 31.36 -27.37
N THR A 12 -21.53 32.10 -26.63
CA THR A 12 -20.35 31.58 -25.91
C THR A 12 -20.87 30.93 -24.60
N SER A 13 -20.96 29.60 -24.55
CA SER A 13 -21.28 28.88 -23.34
C SER A 13 -20.08 28.87 -22.40
N MET A 14 -20.11 29.67 -21.34
CA MET A 14 -19.17 29.55 -20.22
C MET A 14 -19.54 28.32 -19.38
N LEU A 15 -18.78 27.24 -19.50
CA LEU A 15 -18.86 26.11 -18.58
C LEU A 15 -18.25 26.55 -17.23
N PRO A 16 -18.97 26.38 -16.11
CA PRO A 16 -18.40 26.68 -14.79
C PRO A 16 -17.27 25.69 -14.47
N PHE A 17 -16.07 26.19 -14.30
CA PHE A 17 -14.95 25.41 -13.75
C PHE A 17 -15.20 25.20 -12.26
N THR A 18 -15.67 24.00 -11.88
CA THR A 18 -15.78 23.62 -10.49
C THR A 18 -14.39 23.20 -10.00
N VAL A 19 -13.74 24.06 -9.22
CA VAL A 19 -12.48 23.71 -8.55
C VAL A 19 -12.80 22.84 -7.35
N TYR A 20 -12.54 21.54 -7.44
CA TYR A 20 -12.58 20.65 -6.27
C TYR A 20 -11.33 20.89 -5.44
N ILE A 21 -11.48 21.52 -4.27
CA ILE A 21 -10.42 21.59 -3.26
C ILE A 21 -10.35 20.21 -2.62
N VAL A 22 -9.41 19.37 -3.06
CA VAL A 22 -9.06 18.14 -2.36
C VAL A 22 -8.24 18.53 -1.15
N THR A 23 -8.86 18.59 0.02
CA THR A 23 -8.13 18.71 1.28
C THR A 23 -7.38 17.40 1.53
N ALA A 24 -6.05 17.45 1.57
CA ALA A 24 -5.23 16.30 1.92
C ALA A 24 -5.66 15.81 3.32
N GLN A 25 -6.00 14.53 3.42
CA GLN A 25 -6.40 13.91 4.68
C GLN A 25 -5.20 13.95 5.65
N LYS A 26 -5.44 14.45 6.87
CA LYS A 26 -4.39 14.50 7.88
C LYS A 26 -4.05 13.09 8.36
N ILE A 27 -2.81 12.68 8.15
CA ILE A 27 -2.26 11.41 8.65
C ILE A 27 -1.62 11.69 10.00
N LEU A 28 -2.01 10.93 11.00
CA LEU A 28 -1.45 10.95 12.35
C LEU A 28 -0.97 9.53 12.68
N GLU A 29 0.21 9.16 12.16
CA GLU A 29 0.83 7.90 12.51
C GLU A 29 1.04 7.85 14.03
N PRO A 30 0.57 6.80 14.73
CA PRO A 30 0.77 6.65 16.16
C PRO A 30 2.26 6.61 16.51
N LYS A 31 2.59 7.08 17.73
CA LYS A 31 3.97 6.96 18.21
C LYS A 31 4.34 5.48 18.32
N PRO A 32 5.50 5.06 17.76
CA PRO A 32 5.95 3.68 17.87
C PRO A 32 6.07 3.23 19.33
N MET A 33 5.66 2.00 19.62
CA MET A 33 5.76 1.42 20.96
C MET A 33 7.21 1.14 21.39
N SER A 34 8.10 0.97 20.40
CA SER A 34 9.53 0.75 20.62
C SER A 34 10.35 1.57 19.62
N THR A 35 11.53 2.07 20.06
CA THR A 35 12.53 2.69 19.17
C THR A 35 13.11 1.69 18.17
N GLU A 36 13.02 0.39 18.47
CA GLU A 36 13.50 -0.70 17.61
C GLU A 36 12.68 -0.85 16.33
N TRP A 37 11.43 -0.37 16.31
CA TRP A 37 10.59 -0.33 15.12
C TRP A 37 11.17 0.52 13.98
N SER A 38 12.00 1.50 14.31
CA SER A 38 12.70 2.35 13.33
C SER A 38 14.19 2.01 13.18
N LYS A 39 14.72 1.09 14.02
CA LYS A 39 16.15 0.74 14.05
C LYS A 39 16.51 -0.05 12.79
N PRO A 40 17.51 0.38 12.00
CA PRO A 40 17.98 -0.38 10.85
C PRO A 40 18.45 -1.79 11.25
N TYR A 41 18.13 -2.76 10.39
CA TYR A 41 18.61 -4.13 10.53
C TYR A 41 19.23 -4.61 9.22
N GLN A 42 20.22 -5.49 9.31
CA GLN A 42 20.85 -6.05 8.12
C GLN A 42 19.90 -7.03 7.43
N PRO A 43 19.65 -6.89 6.14
CA PRO A 43 18.82 -7.83 5.42
C PRO A 43 19.56 -9.15 5.24
N PHE A 44 18.81 -10.25 5.23
CA PHE A 44 19.39 -11.58 5.08
C PHE A 44 18.42 -12.54 4.39
N ARG A 45 18.98 -13.62 3.86
CA ARG A 45 18.21 -14.73 3.32
C ARG A 45 17.70 -15.61 4.45
N ILE A 46 16.40 -15.84 4.51
CA ILE A 46 15.77 -16.72 5.50
C ILE A 46 15.87 -18.17 5.04
N ALA A 47 15.29 -18.45 3.87
CA ALA A 47 15.31 -19.78 3.26
C ALA A 47 14.92 -19.66 1.77
N GLY A 48 15.46 -20.55 0.93
CA GLY A 48 15.08 -20.57 -0.51
C GLY A 48 15.18 -19.19 -1.16
N ASN A 49 14.04 -18.66 -1.60
CA ASN A 49 13.88 -17.35 -2.23
C ASN A 49 13.21 -16.31 -1.31
N LEU A 50 13.10 -16.59 -0.01
CA LEU A 50 12.53 -15.71 1.02
C LEU A 50 13.65 -14.95 1.75
N TYR A 51 13.49 -13.62 1.85
CA TYR A 51 14.44 -12.71 2.46
C TYR A 51 13.77 -11.81 3.49
N TYR A 52 14.51 -11.45 4.55
CA TYR A 52 14.15 -10.41 5.50
C TYR A 52 14.66 -9.06 5.00
N VAL A 53 13.78 -8.05 4.94
CA VAL A 53 14.14 -6.69 4.47
C VAL A 53 13.62 -5.58 5.40
N GLY A 54 13.07 -5.94 6.57
CA GLY A 54 12.47 -5.05 7.55
C GLY A 54 13.45 -4.27 8.41
N THR A 55 12.95 -3.78 9.54
CA THR A 55 13.71 -3.12 10.60
C THR A 55 14.15 -4.16 11.66
N TYR A 56 14.68 -3.71 12.79
CA TYR A 56 15.10 -4.62 13.86
C TYR A 56 13.92 -5.43 14.43
N ASP A 57 12.74 -4.84 14.53
CA ASP A 57 11.57 -5.42 15.18
C ASP A 57 10.33 -5.53 14.26
N LEU A 58 10.21 -4.70 13.22
CA LEU A 58 9.10 -4.80 12.26
C LEU A 58 9.50 -5.65 11.06
N ALA A 59 8.89 -6.82 10.96
CA ALA A 59 9.18 -7.78 9.91
C ALA A 59 8.58 -7.36 8.56
N CYS A 60 9.44 -7.26 7.55
CA CYS A 60 9.06 -7.15 6.15
C CYS A 60 9.79 -8.24 5.37
N TYR A 61 9.08 -8.91 4.48
CA TYR A 61 9.62 -10.05 3.74
C TYR A 61 9.60 -9.80 2.24
N LEU A 62 10.68 -10.21 1.57
CA LEU A 62 10.77 -10.18 0.10
C LEU A 62 10.86 -11.62 -0.43
N ILE A 63 9.97 -11.97 -1.33
CA ILE A 63 9.99 -13.24 -2.04
C ILE A 63 10.43 -12.96 -3.47
N ILE A 64 11.50 -13.62 -3.90
CA ILE A 64 12.04 -13.50 -5.27
C ILE A 64 11.41 -14.57 -6.15
N THR A 65 10.94 -14.16 -7.34
CA THR A 65 10.36 -15.05 -8.32
C THR A 65 10.93 -14.80 -9.72
N THR A 66 10.63 -15.66 -10.66
CA THR A 66 11.09 -15.53 -12.06
C THR A 66 10.41 -14.38 -12.83
N GLN A 67 9.32 -13.80 -12.28
CA GLN A 67 8.56 -12.72 -12.94
C GLN A 67 8.48 -11.43 -12.09
N GLY A 68 9.36 -11.28 -11.15
CA GLY A 68 9.42 -10.14 -10.22
C GLY A 68 9.31 -10.60 -8.78
N ASN A 69 9.06 -9.64 -7.87
CA ASN A 69 9.14 -9.90 -6.45
C ASN A 69 7.80 -9.61 -5.75
N ILE A 70 7.57 -10.31 -4.63
CA ILE A 70 6.46 -10.05 -3.71
C ILE A 70 7.05 -9.43 -2.45
N LEU A 71 6.52 -8.28 -2.02
CA LEU A 71 6.86 -7.67 -0.73
C LEU A 71 5.69 -7.82 0.23
N ILE A 72 5.96 -8.39 1.39
CA ILE A 72 4.97 -8.60 2.46
C ILE A 72 5.31 -7.66 3.62
N ASN A 73 4.38 -6.80 4.01
CA ASN A 73 4.50 -5.74 5.00
C ASN A 73 5.54 -4.66 4.61
N THR A 74 5.41 -3.49 5.20
CA THR A 74 6.25 -2.32 4.86
C THR A 74 6.67 -1.50 6.08
N GLY A 75 6.32 -1.93 7.29
CA GLY A 75 6.66 -1.21 8.51
C GLY A 75 6.00 0.17 8.61
N LEU A 76 6.62 1.08 9.32
CA LEU A 76 6.18 2.47 9.52
C LEU A 76 6.31 3.30 8.22
N ALA A 77 5.67 4.46 8.16
CA ALA A 77 5.72 5.37 7.01
C ALA A 77 7.17 5.71 6.58
N ALA A 78 8.08 5.87 7.53
CA ALA A 78 9.49 6.16 7.27
C ALA A 78 10.31 4.95 6.75
N SER A 79 9.78 3.72 6.77
CA SER A 79 10.54 2.51 6.44
C SER A 79 10.84 2.32 4.96
N ALA A 80 10.16 3.02 4.05
CA ALA A 80 10.31 2.84 2.60
C ALA A 80 11.77 2.94 2.12
N ALA A 81 12.52 3.93 2.61
CA ALA A 81 13.90 4.15 2.22
C ALA A 81 14.84 3.01 2.71
N LEU A 82 14.60 2.51 3.93
CA LEU A 82 15.36 1.39 4.49
C LEU A 82 15.07 0.09 3.73
N ILE A 83 13.80 -0.22 3.46
CA ILE A 83 13.40 -1.40 2.68
C ILE A 83 14.05 -1.37 1.29
N LYS A 84 14.00 -0.22 0.60
CA LYS A 84 14.67 -0.05 -0.69
C LYS A 84 16.19 -0.29 -0.60
N LYS A 85 16.84 0.26 0.43
CA LYS A 85 18.27 0.04 0.69
C LYS A 85 18.55 -1.45 0.95
N ASN A 86 17.76 -2.10 1.78
CA ASN A 86 17.91 -3.51 2.15
C ASN A 86 17.77 -4.43 0.93
N ILE A 87 16.77 -4.20 0.08
CA ILE A 87 16.56 -4.94 -1.18
C ILE A 87 17.79 -4.78 -2.09
N LYS A 88 18.31 -3.54 -2.24
CA LYS A 88 19.51 -3.28 -3.03
C LYS A 88 20.76 -3.95 -2.45
N THR A 89 20.90 -3.98 -1.12
CA THR A 89 22.03 -4.65 -0.43
C THR A 89 22.06 -6.16 -0.70
N LEU A 90 20.89 -6.78 -0.89
CA LEU A 90 20.77 -8.19 -1.28
C LEU A 90 21.02 -8.43 -2.79
N GLY A 91 21.25 -7.38 -3.58
CA GLY A 91 21.49 -7.48 -5.02
C GLY A 91 20.24 -7.43 -5.89
N PHE A 92 19.04 -7.18 -5.30
CA PHE A 92 17.78 -7.11 -6.03
C PHE A 92 17.38 -5.68 -6.38
N GLN A 93 16.48 -5.54 -7.37
CA GLN A 93 15.96 -4.24 -7.77
C GLN A 93 14.62 -3.95 -7.08
N PHE A 94 14.49 -2.77 -6.50
CA PHE A 94 13.26 -2.32 -5.85
C PHE A 94 12.09 -2.19 -6.85
N ALA A 95 12.37 -1.84 -8.10
CA ALA A 95 11.38 -1.73 -9.17
C ALA A 95 10.78 -3.07 -9.62
N ASP A 96 11.43 -4.19 -9.24
CA ASP A 96 10.95 -5.53 -9.57
C ASP A 96 9.84 -6.01 -8.62
N ILE A 97 9.47 -5.23 -7.60
CA ILE A 97 8.30 -5.53 -6.78
C ILE A 97 7.06 -5.42 -7.67
N LYS A 98 6.34 -6.53 -7.84
CA LYS A 98 5.11 -6.63 -8.65
C LYS A 98 3.86 -6.81 -7.81
N ILE A 99 4.01 -7.39 -6.62
CA ILE A 99 2.90 -7.61 -5.68
C ILE A 99 3.30 -7.07 -4.31
N LEU A 100 2.36 -6.38 -3.69
CA LEU A 100 2.40 -5.93 -2.30
C LEU A 100 1.32 -6.69 -1.52
N LEU A 101 1.71 -7.28 -0.40
CA LEU A 101 0.83 -7.95 0.54
C LEU A 101 0.99 -7.33 1.93
N THR A 102 -0.04 -7.45 2.74
CA THR A 102 0.05 -7.17 4.17
C THR A 102 -0.57 -8.30 4.96
N THR A 103 -0.04 -8.55 6.14
CA THR A 103 -0.61 -9.55 7.06
C THR A 103 -1.74 -8.98 7.91
N GLN A 104 -1.89 -7.65 7.96
CA GLN A 104 -2.95 -6.94 8.69
C GLN A 104 -2.98 -5.44 8.34
N ALA A 105 -4.12 -4.78 8.57
CA ALA A 105 -4.30 -3.37 8.21
C ALA A 105 -3.97 -2.40 9.36
N HIS A 106 -2.80 -2.54 10.00
CA HIS A 106 -2.28 -1.59 10.98
C HIS A 106 -1.08 -0.80 10.45
N TYR A 107 -0.86 0.42 10.99
CA TYR A 107 0.14 1.38 10.52
C TYR A 107 1.58 0.86 10.57
N ASP A 108 1.90 -0.04 11.49
CA ASP A 108 3.20 -0.69 11.64
C ASP A 108 3.44 -1.82 10.61
N HIS A 109 2.41 -2.21 9.87
CA HIS A 109 2.51 -3.12 8.72
C HIS A 109 2.36 -2.40 7.39
N LEU A 110 1.57 -1.34 7.33
CA LEU A 110 1.18 -0.64 6.10
C LEU A 110 1.82 0.74 5.92
N GLY A 111 2.48 1.29 6.92
CA GLY A 111 2.86 2.71 6.95
C GLY A 111 3.57 3.19 5.69
N ALA A 112 4.50 2.40 5.14
CA ALA A 112 5.20 2.74 3.90
C ALA A 112 4.53 2.20 2.62
N MET A 113 3.40 1.49 2.70
CA MET A 113 2.78 0.77 1.57
C MET A 113 2.41 1.69 0.41
N ALA A 114 1.81 2.85 0.71
CA ALA A 114 1.42 3.84 -0.31
C ALA A 114 2.64 4.37 -1.09
N ALA A 115 3.70 4.73 -0.38
CA ALA A 115 4.93 5.23 -0.98
C ALA A 115 5.59 4.16 -1.87
N ILE A 116 5.62 2.90 -1.42
CA ILE A 116 6.20 1.79 -2.18
C ILE A 116 5.34 1.47 -3.41
N LYS A 117 4.00 1.38 -3.26
CA LYS A 117 3.07 1.18 -4.39
C LYS A 117 3.25 2.25 -5.46
N LYS A 118 3.31 3.53 -5.04
CA LYS A 118 3.54 4.66 -5.96
C LYS A 118 4.88 4.55 -6.69
N ALA A 119 5.94 4.11 -6.01
CA ALA A 119 7.29 4.04 -6.57
C ALA A 119 7.51 2.83 -7.50
N THR A 120 6.77 1.73 -7.30
CA THR A 120 6.96 0.48 -8.03
C THR A 120 5.86 0.17 -9.04
N GLY A 121 4.67 0.73 -8.85
CA GLY A 121 3.46 0.35 -9.60
C GLY A 121 2.94 -1.05 -9.26
N ALA A 122 3.39 -1.64 -8.15
CA ALA A 122 3.01 -2.98 -7.74
C ALA A 122 1.51 -3.10 -7.45
N GLN A 123 0.95 -4.26 -7.73
CA GLN A 123 -0.43 -4.60 -7.41
C GLN A 123 -0.57 -4.87 -5.91
N LEU A 124 -1.47 -4.15 -5.25
CA LEU A 124 -1.76 -4.31 -3.83
C LEU A 124 -2.91 -5.31 -3.65
N MET A 125 -2.66 -6.36 -2.88
CA MET A 125 -3.67 -7.35 -2.52
C MET A 125 -3.81 -7.42 -0.99
N VAL A 126 -5.05 -7.55 -0.50
CA VAL A 126 -5.37 -7.56 0.93
C VAL A 126 -6.57 -8.47 1.17
N ASP A 127 -6.66 -9.02 2.38
CA ASP A 127 -7.89 -9.71 2.81
C ASP A 127 -9.11 -8.77 2.70
N GLU A 128 -10.24 -9.29 2.21
CA GLU A 128 -11.46 -8.50 1.99
C GLU A 128 -11.99 -7.83 3.27
N LYS A 129 -11.71 -8.40 4.45
CA LYS A 129 -12.17 -7.88 5.75
C LYS A 129 -11.38 -6.66 6.21
N ASP A 130 -10.12 -6.52 5.76
CA ASP A 130 -9.26 -5.38 6.10
C ASP A 130 -9.30 -4.26 5.02
N ALA A 131 -9.95 -4.50 3.87
CA ALA A 131 -9.98 -3.55 2.76
C ALA A 131 -10.55 -2.19 3.15
N ALA A 132 -11.69 -2.15 3.87
CA ALA A 132 -12.31 -0.89 4.30
C ALA A 132 -11.42 -0.08 5.25
N VAL A 133 -10.73 -0.75 6.16
CA VAL A 133 -9.76 -0.12 7.08
C VAL A 133 -8.58 0.45 6.31
N MET A 134 -8.11 -0.26 5.28
CA MET A 134 -7.03 0.21 4.42
C MET A 134 -7.46 1.43 3.58
N GLU A 135 -8.67 1.43 3.03
CA GLU A 135 -9.20 2.51 2.19
C GLU A 135 -9.43 3.81 2.97
N ASP A 136 -9.71 3.74 4.25
CA ASP A 136 -9.89 4.93 5.09
C ASP A 136 -8.65 5.30 5.92
N GLY A 137 -7.53 4.58 5.73
CA GLY A 137 -6.26 4.84 6.40
C GLY A 137 -6.27 4.48 7.88
N GLY A 138 -7.03 3.48 8.27
CA GLY A 138 -7.09 2.98 9.64
C GLY A 138 -8.12 3.69 10.54
N ARG A 139 -8.93 4.61 10.01
CA ARG A 139 -9.92 5.34 10.85
C ARG A 139 -11.02 4.45 11.40
N SER A 140 -11.48 3.48 10.61
CA SER A 140 -12.50 2.52 11.01
C SER A 140 -11.95 1.31 11.76
N ASP A 141 -10.64 1.27 12.02
CA ASP A 141 -10.06 0.21 12.83
C ASP A 141 -10.64 0.23 14.24
N TYR A 142 -11.04 -0.94 14.74
CA TYR A 142 -11.72 -1.05 16.04
C TYR A 142 -10.80 -0.81 17.25
N ALA A 143 -9.49 -1.01 17.08
CA ALA A 143 -8.51 -0.89 18.16
C ALA A 143 -7.74 0.44 18.11
N LEU A 144 -7.32 0.86 16.91
CA LEU A 144 -6.44 2.01 16.69
C LEU A 144 -7.14 3.14 15.93
N GLY A 145 -8.39 2.94 15.51
CA GLY A 145 -9.17 3.91 14.75
C GLY A 145 -9.48 5.19 15.53
N GLY A 146 -9.85 6.24 14.80
CA GLY A 146 -10.14 7.53 15.39
C GLY A 146 -10.52 8.60 14.38
N LYS A 147 -10.28 9.87 14.74
CA LYS A 147 -10.67 11.03 13.91
C LYS A 147 -9.73 11.28 12.73
N ALA A 148 -8.52 10.71 12.74
CA ALA A 148 -7.52 10.89 11.70
C ALA A 148 -7.07 9.52 11.16
N SER A 149 -6.51 9.53 9.94
CA SER A 149 -5.86 8.33 9.40
C SER A 149 -4.55 8.08 10.13
N THR A 150 -4.26 6.81 10.40
CA THR A 150 -3.01 6.37 11.04
C THR A 150 -1.92 6.05 10.00
N PHE A 151 -2.31 5.83 8.75
CA PHE A 151 -1.44 5.65 7.58
C PHE A 151 -2.09 6.27 6.35
N GLU A 152 -1.33 6.39 5.26
CA GLU A 152 -1.83 6.88 3.97
C GLU A 152 -2.93 5.95 3.44
N PRO A 153 -4.17 6.44 3.19
CA PRO A 153 -5.24 5.64 2.62
C PRO A 153 -4.84 4.98 1.30
N LEU A 154 -5.22 3.73 1.13
CA LEU A 154 -4.87 2.90 -0.02
C LEU A 154 -6.06 2.10 -0.50
N LYS A 155 -6.31 2.12 -1.81
CA LYS A 155 -7.26 1.21 -2.42
C LYS A 155 -6.55 -0.07 -2.88
N PRO A 156 -6.98 -1.25 -2.43
CA PRO A 156 -6.48 -2.53 -2.95
C PRO A 156 -6.83 -2.70 -4.43
N ASP A 157 -5.94 -3.35 -5.17
CA ASP A 157 -6.19 -3.74 -6.56
C ASP A 157 -6.88 -5.11 -6.65
N ARG A 158 -6.67 -5.96 -5.63
CA ARG A 158 -7.35 -7.27 -5.50
C ARG A 158 -7.70 -7.54 -4.05
N LEU A 159 -8.93 -7.98 -3.82
CA LEU A 159 -9.39 -8.52 -2.55
C LEU A 159 -9.14 -10.03 -2.51
N LEU A 160 -8.66 -10.51 -1.39
CA LEU A 160 -8.35 -11.92 -1.14
C LEU A 160 -9.37 -12.51 -0.17
N GLN A 161 -9.70 -13.77 -0.40
CA GLN A 161 -10.52 -14.59 0.49
C GLN A 161 -9.70 -15.78 1.01
N ASP A 162 -10.17 -16.41 2.08
CA ASP A 162 -9.52 -17.60 2.62
C ASP A 162 -9.32 -18.67 1.55
N ASN A 163 -8.13 -19.25 1.52
CA ASN A 163 -7.66 -20.22 0.51
C ASN A 163 -7.44 -19.66 -0.91
N ASP A 164 -7.54 -18.33 -1.12
CA ASP A 164 -7.12 -17.74 -2.39
C ASP A 164 -5.64 -17.99 -2.65
N THR A 165 -5.32 -18.28 -3.92
CA THR A 165 -3.94 -18.45 -4.36
C THR A 165 -3.48 -17.22 -5.16
N ILE A 166 -2.29 -16.75 -4.82
CA ILE A 166 -1.56 -15.66 -5.47
C ILE A 166 -0.45 -16.28 -6.28
N TYR A 167 -0.42 -15.98 -7.58
CA TYR A 167 0.58 -16.50 -8.52
C TYR A 167 1.51 -15.39 -8.98
N LEU A 168 2.82 -15.62 -8.93
CA LEU A 168 3.82 -14.77 -9.58
C LEU A 168 5.02 -15.61 -9.99
N GLY A 169 5.24 -15.74 -11.30
CA GLY A 169 6.31 -16.58 -11.84
C GLY A 169 6.20 -18.03 -11.40
N ASP A 170 7.23 -18.51 -10.73
CA ASP A 170 7.36 -19.87 -10.19
C ASP A 170 6.85 -19.99 -8.73
N MET A 171 6.23 -18.93 -8.19
CA MET A 171 5.71 -18.91 -6.83
C MET A 171 4.18 -18.96 -6.78
N ASN A 172 3.67 -19.80 -5.87
CA ASN A 172 2.26 -19.88 -5.49
C ASN A 172 2.18 -19.64 -3.99
N LEU A 173 1.44 -18.60 -3.56
CA LEU A 173 1.15 -18.33 -2.15
C LEU A 173 -0.33 -18.57 -1.91
N VAL A 174 -0.64 -19.37 -0.91
CA VAL A 174 -2.02 -19.56 -0.44
C VAL A 174 -2.25 -18.63 0.74
N MET A 175 -3.28 -17.80 0.64
CA MET A 175 -3.73 -16.95 1.73
C MET A 175 -4.50 -17.79 2.74
N LEU A 176 -4.13 -17.71 4.00
CA LEU A 176 -4.85 -18.35 5.10
C LEU A 176 -5.37 -17.26 6.05
N HIS A 177 -6.69 -17.19 6.17
CA HIS A 177 -7.36 -16.21 7.00
C HIS A 177 -7.32 -16.62 8.48
N HIS A 178 -6.66 -15.81 9.32
CA HIS A 178 -6.53 -16.00 10.75
C HIS A 178 -7.02 -14.77 11.53
N PRO A 179 -8.35 -14.49 11.58
CA PRO A 179 -8.87 -13.28 12.19
C PRO A 179 -8.61 -13.26 13.70
N GLY A 180 -8.42 -12.05 14.22
CA GLY A 180 -8.21 -11.85 15.66
C GLY A 180 -7.58 -10.51 15.96
N HIS A 181 -6.37 -10.29 15.52
CA HIS A 181 -5.66 -9.01 15.68
C HIS A 181 -6.28 -7.91 14.81
N THR A 182 -6.58 -8.20 13.53
CA THR A 182 -7.56 -7.49 12.71
C THR A 182 -8.60 -8.47 12.20
N LYS A 183 -9.65 -7.96 11.54
CA LYS A 183 -10.67 -8.82 10.93
C LYS A 183 -10.13 -9.61 9.75
N GLY A 184 -9.10 -9.09 9.07
CA GLY A 184 -8.46 -9.67 7.89
C GLY A 184 -7.02 -10.11 8.15
N SER A 185 -6.63 -10.43 9.39
CA SER A 185 -5.30 -10.98 9.67
C SER A 185 -5.04 -12.30 8.96
N LEU A 186 -3.79 -12.48 8.46
CA LEU A 186 -3.30 -13.63 7.70
C LEU A 186 -2.23 -14.40 8.48
#